data_7eb05dfef098a1889b4d52d75afbd865
#
_entry.id   7eb05dfef098a1889b4d52d75afbd865
#
_cell.length_a   1.000
_cell.length_b   1.000
_cell.length_c   1.000
_cell.angle_alpha   90.00
_cell.angle_beta   90.00
_cell.angle_gamma   90.00
#
_symmetry.space_group_name_H-M   'P 1'
#
loop_
_entity.id
_entity.type
_entity.pdbx_description
1 polymer ?
#
loop_
_entity_poly.entity_id
_entity_poly.type
_entity_poly.pdbx_seq_one_letter_code
_entity_poly.pdbx_strand_id
1 'polypeptide(L)'
;MTKLIEPKKYTKTLDLLRSFFLSRGFLEVHTQNRLSILAACEDPETVATYEYNGEIWPLPQTGQMWLEYELLKNPEAPGFFCVSTSYRQEPNPVEGRHEVIFPMFEFEMKGGVEELKQMEIELCEYLGIPLEQVNVKTCLLYTSDAADDA
;
A
#
# COMPACT_ATOMS: atom_id res chain seq x y z
N MET A 1 12.32 17.87 6.55
CA MET A 1 12.65 18.08 5.10
C MET A 1 12.32 16.78 4.40
N THR A 2 11.36 16.74 3.48
CA THR A 2 10.96 15.53 2.76
C THR A 2 12.18 14.96 2.00
N LYS A 3 12.51 13.71 2.27
CA LYS A 3 13.62 13.04 1.61
C LYS A 3 13.27 12.77 0.15
N LEU A 4 14.08 13.31 -0.78
CA LEU A 4 13.83 13.06 -2.20
C LEU A 4 14.12 11.60 -2.56
N ILE A 5 13.25 11.03 -3.36
CA ILE A 5 13.39 9.67 -3.87
C ILE A 5 14.48 9.64 -4.94
N GLU A 6 15.44 8.73 -4.80
CA GLU A 6 16.46 8.50 -5.80
C GLU A 6 15.88 7.76 -7.03
N PRO A 7 15.84 8.39 -8.23
CA PRO A 7 15.13 7.83 -9.38
C PRO A 7 15.60 6.43 -9.79
N LYS A 8 16.91 6.17 -9.75
CA LYS A 8 17.47 4.85 -10.13
C LYS A 8 17.05 3.74 -9.18
N LYS A 9 17.04 4.00 -7.87
CA LYS A 9 16.58 3.03 -6.88
C LYS A 9 15.07 2.80 -7.01
N TYR A 10 14.31 3.87 -7.17
CA TYR A 10 12.87 3.80 -7.37
C TYR A 10 12.52 2.93 -8.59
N THR A 11 13.10 3.23 -9.75
CA THR A 11 12.87 2.44 -10.98
C THR A 11 13.20 0.97 -10.76
N LYS A 12 14.40 0.68 -10.22
CA LYS A 12 14.81 -0.70 -9.97
C LYS A 12 13.85 -1.44 -9.04
N THR A 13 13.41 -0.80 -7.97
CA THR A 13 12.47 -1.40 -7.00
C THR A 13 11.12 -1.67 -7.66
N LEU A 14 10.57 -0.71 -8.40
CA LEU A 14 9.30 -0.90 -9.10
C LEU A 14 9.37 -1.99 -10.17
N ASP A 15 10.44 -2.06 -10.93
CA ASP A 15 10.64 -3.10 -11.95
C ASP A 15 10.65 -4.51 -11.32
N LEU A 16 11.31 -4.66 -10.17
CA LEU A 16 11.30 -5.93 -9.43
C LEU A 16 9.89 -6.27 -8.90
N LEU A 17 9.21 -5.32 -8.25
CA LEU A 17 7.87 -5.53 -7.73
C LEU A 17 6.88 -5.87 -8.85
N ARG A 18 6.86 -5.09 -9.94
CA ARG A 18 6.02 -5.37 -11.11
C ARG A 18 6.31 -6.74 -11.70
N SER A 19 7.57 -7.09 -11.90
CA SER A 19 7.96 -8.39 -12.45
C SER A 19 7.48 -9.55 -11.58
N PHE A 20 7.58 -9.41 -10.26
CA PHE A 20 7.10 -10.42 -9.31
C PHE A 20 5.59 -10.66 -9.45
N PHE A 21 4.78 -9.61 -9.40
CA PHE A 21 3.32 -9.73 -9.45
C PHE A 21 2.81 -10.09 -10.84
N LEU A 22 3.34 -9.49 -11.91
CA LEU A 22 2.94 -9.81 -13.28
C LEU A 22 3.26 -11.28 -13.63
N SER A 23 4.38 -11.85 -13.16
CA SER A 23 4.70 -13.25 -13.38
C SER A 23 3.71 -14.22 -12.72
N ARG A 24 2.96 -13.76 -11.74
CA ARG A 24 1.90 -14.50 -11.05
C ARG A 24 0.50 -14.22 -11.60
N GLY A 25 0.41 -13.48 -12.70
CA GLY A 25 -0.85 -13.15 -13.38
C GLY A 25 -1.64 -12.01 -12.74
N PHE A 26 -1.06 -11.29 -11.78
CA PHE A 26 -1.69 -10.09 -11.24
C PHE A 26 -1.78 -9.00 -12.31
N LEU A 27 -2.79 -8.14 -12.19
CA LEU A 27 -3.00 -7.03 -13.09
C LEU A 27 -2.69 -5.70 -12.40
N GLU A 28 -1.97 -4.83 -13.08
CA GLU A 28 -1.73 -3.46 -12.58
C GLU A 28 -2.96 -2.58 -12.83
N VAL A 29 -3.40 -1.88 -11.81
CA VAL A 29 -4.56 -0.99 -11.85
C VAL A 29 -4.12 0.45 -11.62
N HIS A 30 -4.71 1.37 -12.36
CA HIS A 30 -4.62 2.79 -12.06
C HIS A 30 -5.71 3.19 -11.07
N THR A 31 -5.32 3.49 -9.84
CA THR A 31 -6.25 3.95 -8.80
C THR A 31 -6.78 5.34 -9.13
N GLN A 32 -8.09 5.53 -8.96
CA GLN A 32 -8.72 6.83 -9.18
C GLN A 32 -8.90 7.55 -7.85
N ASN A 33 -8.24 8.69 -7.70
CA ASN A 33 -8.18 9.44 -6.44
C ASN A 33 -9.47 10.17 -6.06
N ARG A 34 -10.60 9.83 -6.67
CA ARG A 34 -11.91 10.46 -6.43
C ARG A 34 -12.94 9.53 -5.78
N LEU A 35 -12.51 8.42 -5.21
CA LEU A 35 -13.38 7.62 -4.38
C LEU A 35 -13.47 8.27 -3.00
N SER A 36 -14.70 8.57 -2.58
CA SER A 36 -14.99 9.12 -1.26
C SER A 36 -15.05 8.06 -0.16
N ILE A 37 -14.72 6.81 -0.51
CA ILE A 37 -14.76 5.68 0.42
C ILE A 37 -13.34 5.51 0.99
N LEU A 38 -13.22 5.66 2.29
CA LEU A 38 -12.00 5.38 3.03
C LEU A 38 -11.88 3.88 3.26
N ALA A 39 -10.66 3.35 3.19
CA ALA A 39 -10.40 2.00 3.64
C ALA A 39 -10.58 1.90 5.17
N ALA A 40 -10.92 0.72 5.67
CA ALA A 40 -11.15 0.51 7.10
C ALA A 40 -9.91 0.80 7.97
N CYS A 41 -8.72 0.76 7.37
CA CYS A 41 -7.44 1.06 8.03
C CYS A 41 -7.03 2.53 7.94
N GLU A 42 -7.80 3.38 7.23
CA GLU A 42 -7.49 4.81 7.15
C GLU A 42 -8.00 5.54 8.39
N ASP A 43 -7.19 6.46 8.89
CA ASP A 43 -7.59 7.34 9.99
C ASP A 43 -8.31 8.57 9.44
N PRO A 44 -9.61 8.74 9.73
CA PRO A 44 -10.38 9.89 9.25
C PRO A 44 -9.81 11.25 9.70
N GLU A 45 -9.09 11.31 10.83
CA GLU A 45 -8.51 12.54 11.35
C GLU A 45 -7.29 13.00 10.56
N THR A 46 -6.66 12.09 9.83
CA THR A 46 -5.46 12.36 9.00
C THR A 46 -5.76 12.50 7.51
N VAL A 47 -7.04 12.49 7.12
CA VAL A 47 -7.45 12.67 5.71
C VAL A 47 -7.33 14.14 5.32
N ALA A 48 -6.43 14.44 4.38
CA ALA A 48 -6.38 15.73 3.71
C ALA A 48 -7.42 15.80 2.59
N THR A 49 -7.92 16.99 2.32
CA THR A 49 -8.85 17.23 1.22
C THR A 49 -8.32 18.32 0.29
N TYR A 50 -8.80 18.31 -0.96
CA TYR A 50 -8.54 19.37 -1.92
C TYR A 50 -9.83 19.77 -2.63
N GLU A 51 -9.90 21.01 -3.08
CA GLU A 51 -11.00 21.51 -3.88
C GLU A 51 -10.61 21.46 -5.36
N TYR A 52 -11.49 20.86 -6.16
CA TYR A 52 -11.31 20.82 -7.59
C TYR A 52 -12.66 20.92 -8.29
N ASN A 53 -12.79 21.88 -9.20
CA ASN A 53 -14.01 22.12 -9.99
C ASN A 53 -15.28 22.29 -9.14
N GLY A 54 -15.16 22.97 -8.00
CA GLY A 54 -16.27 23.24 -7.08
C GLY A 54 -16.68 22.06 -6.19
N GLU A 55 -15.91 20.97 -6.21
CA GLU A 55 -16.11 19.77 -5.41
C GLU A 55 -14.94 19.57 -4.46
N ILE A 56 -15.21 19.06 -3.26
CA ILE A 56 -14.19 18.72 -2.27
C ILE A 56 -13.92 17.20 -2.37
N TRP A 57 -12.66 16.85 -2.57
CA TRP A 57 -12.21 15.48 -2.72
C TRP A 57 -11.17 15.12 -1.65
N PRO A 58 -11.18 13.89 -1.11
CA PRO A 58 -10.11 13.43 -0.26
C PRO A 58 -8.84 13.14 -1.07
N LEU A 59 -7.68 13.43 -0.48
CA LEU A 59 -6.41 12.89 -0.95
C LEU A 59 -6.27 11.45 -0.43
N PRO A 60 -5.90 10.49 -1.28
CA PRO A 60 -5.88 9.08 -0.90
C PRO A 60 -4.76 8.79 0.11
N GLN A 61 -5.05 7.97 1.10
CA GLN A 61 -4.04 7.39 1.99
C GLN A 61 -3.56 6.02 1.46
N THR A 62 -4.44 5.31 0.74
CA THR A 62 -4.19 3.99 0.16
C THR A 62 -4.97 3.80 -1.14
N GLY A 63 -4.52 2.90 -1.99
CA GLY A 63 -5.25 2.42 -3.17
C GLY A 63 -6.09 1.16 -2.89
N GLN A 64 -6.09 0.65 -1.65
CA GLN A 64 -6.69 -0.65 -1.29
C GLN A 64 -8.14 -0.79 -1.73
N MET A 65 -9.00 0.18 -1.42
CA MET A 65 -10.42 0.11 -1.78
C MET A 65 -10.67 -0.03 -3.28
N TRP A 66 -9.76 0.54 -4.09
CA TRP A 66 -9.83 0.38 -5.52
C TRP A 66 -9.41 -1.00 -5.97
N LEU A 67 -8.38 -1.57 -5.34
CA LEU A 67 -7.93 -2.94 -5.62
C LEU A 67 -9.00 -3.96 -5.21
N GLU A 68 -9.64 -3.79 -4.05
CA GLU A 68 -10.76 -4.62 -3.61
C GLU A 68 -11.94 -4.54 -4.60
N TYR A 69 -12.30 -3.35 -5.05
CA TYR A 69 -13.34 -3.16 -6.05
C TYR A 69 -13.04 -3.95 -7.33
N GLU A 70 -11.82 -3.87 -7.85
CA GLU A 70 -11.43 -4.62 -9.04
C GLU A 70 -11.42 -6.13 -8.79
N LEU A 71 -10.99 -6.58 -7.62
CA LEU A 71 -11.01 -8.00 -7.24
C LEU A 71 -12.43 -8.56 -7.15
N LEU A 72 -13.36 -7.79 -6.58
CA LEU A 72 -14.78 -8.17 -6.51
C LEU A 72 -15.43 -8.21 -7.90
N LYS A 73 -15.07 -7.27 -8.77
CA LYS A 73 -15.62 -7.18 -10.13
C LYS A 73 -15.05 -8.24 -11.07
N ASN A 74 -13.81 -8.65 -10.86
CA ASN A 74 -13.08 -9.60 -11.70
C ASN A 74 -12.63 -10.82 -10.88
N PRO A 75 -13.55 -11.68 -10.43
CA PRO A 75 -13.26 -12.76 -9.50
C PRO A 75 -12.32 -13.84 -10.05
N GLU A 76 -12.07 -13.87 -11.36
CA GLU A 76 -11.17 -14.81 -12.01
C GLU A 76 -9.71 -14.36 -11.98
N ALA A 77 -9.44 -13.07 -11.70
CA ALA A 77 -8.07 -12.59 -11.60
C ALA A 77 -7.40 -13.13 -10.35
N PRO A 78 -6.12 -13.53 -10.41
CA PRO A 78 -5.34 -13.93 -9.23
C PRO A 78 -5.24 -12.82 -8.19
N GLY A 79 -5.13 -11.58 -8.65
CA GLY A 79 -5.05 -10.39 -7.83
C GLY A 79 -4.77 -9.14 -8.65
N PHE A 80 -4.74 -8.03 -7.96
CA PHE A 80 -4.45 -6.71 -8.52
C PHE A 80 -3.37 -6.03 -7.71
N PHE A 81 -2.64 -5.12 -8.35
CA PHE A 81 -1.69 -4.26 -7.65
C PHE A 81 -1.70 -2.85 -8.26
N CYS A 82 -1.23 -1.90 -7.48
CA CYS A 82 -1.07 -0.53 -7.94
C CYS A 82 0.19 0.12 -7.37
N VAL A 83 0.60 1.19 -8.04
CA VAL A 83 1.56 2.16 -7.48
C VAL A 83 0.79 3.45 -7.26
N SER A 84 0.64 3.82 -6.02
CA SER A 84 -0.10 5.01 -5.61
C SER A 84 0.79 5.99 -4.85
N THR A 85 0.25 7.15 -4.51
CA THR A 85 0.87 8.09 -3.58
C THR A 85 -0.01 8.19 -2.36
N SER A 86 0.54 7.90 -1.19
CA SER A 86 -0.12 8.10 0.09
C SER A 86 0.04 9.55 0.55
N TYR A 87 -1.06 10.15 0.98
CA TYR A 87 -1.11 11.48 1.58
C TYR A 87 -1.61 11.35 3.01
N ARG A 88 -0.76 11.66 3.98
CA ARG A 88 -1.10 11.56 5.40
C ARG A 88 -0.93 12.89 6.09
N GLN A 89 -2.03 13.47 6.52
CA GLN A 89 -2.02 14.73 7.27
C GLN A 89 -1.82 14.45 8.76
N GLU A 90 -0.63 13.91 9.09
CA GLU A 90 -0.26 13.62 10.48
C GLU A 90 -0.21 14.91 11.29
N PRO A 91 -0.95 15.03 12.41
CA PRO A 91 -0.95 16.25 13.21
C PRO A 91 0.37 16.50 13.93
N ASN A 92 1.11 15.44 14.28
CA ASN A 92 2.39 15.51 14.98
C ASN A 92 3.42 14.55 14.36
N PRO A 93 3.88 14.80 13.12
CA PRO A 93 4.80 13.91 12.46
C PRO A 93 6.16 13.88 13.17
N VAL A 94 6.66 12.69 13.48
CA VAL A 94 7.98 12.49 14.08
C VAL A 94 9.02 12.46 12.97
N GLU A 95 10.00 13.36 13.03
CA GLU A 95 11.06 13.44 12.04
C GLU A 95 11.87 12.13 11.98
N GLY A 96 12.08 11.62 10.77
CA GLY A 96 12.79 10.37 10.52
C GLY A 96 11.94 9.10 10.69
N ARG A 97 10.73 9.21 11.21
CA ARG A 97 9.79 8.09 11.37
C ARG A 97 8.54 8.24 10.48
N HIS A 98 7.97 9.43 10.42
CA HIS A 98 6.75 9.70 9.66
C HIS A 98 7.07 10.46 8.37
N GLU A 99 6.69 9.87 7.24
CA GLU A 99 6.63 10.55 5.96
C GLU A 99 5.17 10.91 5.67
N VAL A 100 4.91 12.16 5.30
CA VAL A 100 3.52 12.63 5.07
C VAL A 100 3.05 12.48 3.63
N ILE A 101 3.98 12.33 2.67
CA ILE A 101 3.70 12.05 1.27
C ILE A 101 4.75 11.08 0.77
N PHE A 102 4.34 9.90 0.32
CA PHE A 102 5.27 8.87 -0.14
C PHE A 102 4.61 7.93 -1.16
N PRO A 103 5.39 7.32 -2.06
CA PRO A 103 4.87 6.30 -2.96
C PRO A 103 4.60 5.01 -2.18
N MET A 104 3.50 4.35 -2.53
CA MET A 104 3.13 3.03 -2.03
C MET A 104 3.01 2.06 -3.20
N PHE A 105 3.47 0.83 -2.98
CA PHE A 105 3.13 -0.32 -3.79
C PHE A 105 2.18 -1.19 -2.97
N GLU A 106 1.00 -1.46 -3.51
CA GLU A 106 -0.06 -2.17 -2.81
C GLU A 106 -0.57 -3.29 -3.69
N PHE A 107 -1.00 -4.38 -3.09
CA PHE A 107 -1.64 -5.47 -3.80
C PHE A 107 -2.82 -6.04 -3.00
N GLU A 108 -3.75 -6.63 -3.74
CA GLU A 108 -4.91 -7.31 -3.19
C GLU A 108 -5.08 -8.65 -3.89
N MET A 109 -5.41 -9.69 -3.12
CA MET A 109 -5.58 -11.05 -3.63
C MET A 109 -6.64 -11.80 -2.84
N LYS A 110 -7.15 -12.87 -3.43
CA LYS A 110 -8.01 -13.79 -2.70
C LYS A 110 -7.18 -14.64 -1.74
N GLY A 111 -7.74 -14.90 -0.58
CA GLY A 111 -7.14 -15.74 0.42
C GLY A 111 -7.35 -15.20 1.82
N GLY A 112 -6.71 -15.81 2.77
CA GLY A 112 -6.66 -15.38 4.16
C GLY A 112 -5.24 -15.01 4.58
N VAL A 113 -5.02 -14.99 5.87
CA VAL A 113 -3.73 -14.59 6.47
C VAL A 113 -2.59 -15.52 6.04
N GLU A 114 -2.85 -16.82 5.87
CA GLU A 114 -1.79 -17.77 5.50
C GLU A 114 -1.34 -17.58 4.05
N GLU A 115 -2.26 -17.31 3.11
CA GLU A 115 -1.94 -17.01 1.72
C GLU A 115 -1.20 -15.68 1.61
N LEU A 116 -1.60 -14.67 2.36
CA LEU A 116 -0.90 -13.38 2.43
C LEU A 116 0.53 -13.56 2.93
N LYS A 117 0.70 -14.26 4.06
CA LYS A 117 2.01 -14.55 4.65
C LYS A 117 2.92 -15.29 3.67
N GLN A 118 2.39 -16.29 2.94
CA GLN A 118 3.16 -17.02 1.93
C GLN A 118 3.60 -16.09 0.81
N MET A 119 2.72 -15.23 0.31
CA MET A 119 3.03 -14.25 -0.73
C MET A 119 4.13 -13.26 -0.27
N GLU A 120 4.07 -12.79 0.97
CA GLU A 120 5.07 -11.89 1.54
C GLU A 120 6.44 -12.57 1.68
N ILE A 121 6.48 -13.84 2.10
CA ILE A 121 7.72 -14.63 2.18
C ILE A 121 8.34 -14.77 0.79
N GLU A 122 7.56 -15.18 -0.21
CA GLU A 122 8.02 -15.31 -1.59
C GLU A 122 8.52 -13.97 -2.17
N LEU A 123 7.85 -12.88 -1.84
CA LEU A 123 8.28 -11.54 -2.23
C LEU A 123 9.61 -11.17 -1.60
N CYS A 124 9.78 -11.43 -0.30
CA CYS A 124 11.05 -11.19 0.39
C CYS A 124 12.20 -11.99 -0.23
N GLU A 125 11.99 -13.28 -0.52
CA GLU A 125 12.98 -14.12 -1.21
C GLU A 125 13.34 -13.56 -2.59
N TYR A 126 12.32 -13.19 -3.37
CA TYR A 126 12.51 -12.62 -4.70
C TYR A 126 13.30 -11.31 -4.68
N LEU A 127 13.10 -10.49 -3.67
CA LEU A 127 13.83 -9.24 -3.45
C LEU A 127 15.24 -9.47 -2.89
N GLY A 128 15.62 -10.72 -2.56
CA GLY A 128 16.92 -11.07 -2.00
C GLY A 128 17.05 -10.72 -0.51
N ILE A 129 15.93 -10.62 0.21
CA ILE A 129 15.92 -10.44 1.66
C ILE A 129 16.11 -11.80 2.31
N PRO A 130 17.17 -12.01 3.11
CA PRO A 130 17.40 -13.29 3.77
C PRO A 130 16.23 -13.66 4.71
N LEU A 131 15.70 -14.89 4.59
CA LEU A 131 14.54 -15.34 5.37
C LEU A 131 14.77 -15.34 6.89
N GLU A 132 16.01 -15.55 7.32
CA GLU A 132 16.38 -15.44 8.74
C GLU A 132 16.21 -14.03 9.31
N GLN A 133 16.08 -13.02 8.45
CA GLN A 133 15.77 -11.64 8.83
C GLN A 133 14.27 -11.33 8.77
N VAL A 134 13.46 -12.25 8.23
CA VAL A 134 12.01 -12.08 8.13
C VAL A 134 11.38 -12.54 9.44
N ASN A 135 10.90 -11.60 10.23
CA ASN A 135 10.17 -11.88 11.46
C ASN A 135 8.68 -11.61 11.23
N VAL A 136 7.91 -12.70 11.04
CA VAL A 136 6.47 -12.59 10.85
C VAL A 136 5.79 -12.48 12.22
N LYS A 137 5.24 -11.30 12.52
CA LYS A 137 4.40 -11.08 13.71
C LYS A 137 2.95 -11.01 13.28
N THR A 138 2.10 -11.85 13.85
CA THR A 138 0.65 -11.73 13.70
C THR A 138 0.13 -10.83 14.80
N CYS A 139 -0.45 -9.68 14.40
CA CYS A 139 -1.07 -8.73 15.30
C CYS A 139 -2.57 -8.66 15.02
N LEU A 140 -3.40 -8.66 16.07
CA LEU A 140 -4.82 -8.36 15.93
C LEU A 140 -4.99 -6.84 15.81
N LEU A 141 -5.58 -6.37 14.73
CA LEU A 141 -5.78 -4.97 14.33
C LEU A 141 -6.37 -4.04 15.42
N TYR A 142 -6.89 -4.61 16.49
CA TYR A 142 -7.57 -3.86 17.56
C TYR A 142 -6.78 -3.78 18.88
N THR A 143 -5.56 -4.30 18.94
CA THR A 143 -4.84 -4.42 20.21
C THR A 143 -3.51 -3.68 20.28
N SER A 144 -2.95 -3.22 19.17
CA SER A 144 -1.74 -2.39 19.17
C SER A 144 -1.69 -1.53 17.92
N ASP A 145 -1.41 -0.27 18.11
CA ASP A 145 -0.92 0.56 17.02
C ASP A 145 0.47 0.04 16.66
N ALA A 146 0.61 -0.62 15.52
CA ALA A 146 1.87 -1.21 15.06
C ALA A 146 3.01 -0.17 14.94
N ALA A 147 2.68 1.11 15.04
CA ALA A 147 3.62 2.22 15.04
C ALA A 147 4.24 2.50 16.41
N ASP A 148 3.61 2.08 17.51
CA ASP A 148 4.08 2.34 18.88
C ASP A 148 4.99 1.24 19.43
N ASP A 149 5.06 0.06 18.80
CA ASP A 149 5.83 -1.09 19.23
C ASP A 149 7.20 -1.27 18.52
N ALA A 150 7.69 -0.27 17.78
CA ALA A 150 8.96 -0.33 17.04
C ALA A 150 10.06 0.52 17.70
#